data_0cccac94063501ecc79bb213733db246
#
_entry.id   0cccac94063501ecc79bb213733db246
#
_cell.length_a   1.000
_cell.length_b   1.000
_cell.length_c   1.000
_cell.angle_alpha   90.00
_cell.angle_beta   90.00
_cell.angle_gamma   90.00
#
_symmetry.space_group_name_H-M   'P 1'
#
loop_
_entity.id
_entity.type
_entity.pdbx_description
1 polymer ?
#
loop_
_entity_poly.entity_id
_entity_poly.type
_entity_poly.pdbx_seq_one_letter_code
_entity_poly.pdbx_strand_id
1 'polypeptide(L)'
;ETEAFPDLKQVGFEYMSQNIPAFAIFLGDILWDNLEMFPHIKQEIAKIQIPIYPVIGNHDHDKEVSDDDASAHLYRHFFGPTYYAFNAGKDYYIVLDNILYKGNKKYEVGLNDQQLNWVKSYLQYVPKGAHLFVCMHAPAYFYNENYKLGRVAELLDLFEGYKVDILSGHTHVQCNTQIRNNIREYNIASIGGAWWLWDGIYSKDGTPIGYPVFE
;
A
#
# COMPACT_ATOMS: atom_id res chain seq x y z
N GLU A 1 -1.51 -9.24 16.37
CA GLU A 1 -2.83 -8.96 15.76
C GLU A 1 -3.72 -8.13 16.68
N THR A 2 -3.88 -8.52 17.94
CA THR A 2 -4.60 -7.73 18.93
C THR A 2 -3.83 -6.49 19.41
N GLU A 3 -2.52 -6.45 19.21
CA GLU A 3 -1.65 -5.34 19.61
C GLU A 3 -1.66 -4.19 18.59
N ALA A 4 -1.85 -4.48 17.30
CA ALA A 4 -1.94 -3.44 16.27
C ALA A 4 -3.17 -2.52 16.42
N PHE A 5 -4.27 -3.00 16.99
CA PHE A 5 -5.49 -2.21 17.18
C PHE A 5 -5.36 -1.05 18.18
N PRO A 6 -4.75 -1.23 19.35
CA PRO A 6 -4.48 -0.12 20.24
C PRO A 6 -3.62 0.95 19.57
N ASP A 7 -2.59 0.55 18.82
CA ASP A 7 -1.69 1.47 18.14
C ASP A 7 -2.39 2.23 17.01
N LEU A 8 -3.25 1.57 16.23
CA LEU A 8 -4.08 2.22 15.23
C LEU A 8 -5.01 3.28 15.85
N LYS A 9 -5.62 2.98 17.00
CA LYS A 9 -6.44 3.92 17.73
C LYS A 9 -5.62 5.08 18.30
N GLN A 10 -4.53 4.77 18.96
CA GLN A 10 -3.77 5.76 19.71
C GLN A 10 -3.00 6.72 18.82
N VAL A 11 -2.35 6.22 17.79
CA VAL A 11 -1.48 7.02 16.91
C VAL A 11 -2.26 7.60 15.72
N GLY A 12 -3.15 6.83 15.12
CA GLY A 12 -3.91 7.24 13.93
C GLY A 12 -5.15 8.08 14.26
N PHE A 13 -6.00 7.59 15.14
CA PHE A 13 -7.31 8.20 15.37
C PHE A 13 -7.20 9.49 16.18
N GLU A 14 -6.33 9.56 17.16
CA GLU A 14 -6.12 10.78 17.96
C GLU A 14 -5.53 11.90 17.10
N TYR A 15 -4.53 11.59 16.26
CA TYR A 15 -3.98 12.58 15.33
C TYR A 15 -5.02 13.04 14.31
N MET A 16 -5.74 12.10 13.67
CA MET A 16 -6.76 12.42 12.69
C MET A 16 -7.93 13.22 13.28
N SER A 17 -8.27 13.00 14.55
CA SER A 17 -9.31 13.79 15.24
C SER A 17 -8.89 15.23 15.50
N GLN A 18 -7.60 15.48 15.63
CA GLN A 18 -7.06 16.83 15.88
C GLN A 18 -6.72 17.60 14.61
N ASN A 19 -6.34 16.90 13.52
CA ASN A 19 -5.81 17.50 12.29
C ASN A 19 -6.65 17.19 11.05
N ILE A 20 -7.78 16.54 11.17
CA ILE A 20 -8.76 16.15 10.13
C ILE A 20 -8.16 16.11 8.71
N PRO A 21 -7.39 15.06 8.34
CA PRO A 21 -6.86 14.94 7.00
C PRO A 21 -8.00 14.76 5.98
N ALA A 22 -7.75 15.10 4.71
CA ALA A 22 -8.74 14.93 3.66
C ALA A 22 -9.10 13.44 3.45
N PHE A 23 -8.14 12.55 3.62
CA PHE A 23 -8.29 11.10 3.53
C PHE A 23 -7.04 10.40 4.11
N ALA A 24 -7.11 9.08 4.24
CA ALA A 24 -5.95 8.25 4.54
C ALA A 24 -5.80 7.10 3.53
N ILE A 25 -4.57 6.63 3.34
CA ILE A 25 -4.25 5.47 2.51
C ILE A 25 -3.64 4.40 3.41
N PHE A 26 -4.21 3.20 3.40
CA PHE A 26 -3.66 2.04 4.07
C PHE A 26 -2.88 1.22 3.05
N LEU A 27 -1.57 1.09 3.23
CA LEU A 27 -0.66 0.48 2.25
C LEU A 27 -0.58 -1.05 2.33
N GLY A 28 -1.65 -1.71 2.74
CA GLY A 28 -1.77 -3.15 2.77
C GLY A 28 -1.33 -3.79 4.08
N ASP A 29 -1.45 -5.12 4.14
CA ASP A 29 -1.27 -5.91 5.35
C ASP A 29 -2.16 -5.35 6.49
N ILE A 30 -3.45 -5.15 6.15
CA ILE A 30 -4.47 -4.68 7.09
C ILE A 30 -4.66 -5.71 8.21
N LEU A 31 -4.39 -6.97 7.89
CA LEU A 31 -4.41 -8.11 8.78
C LEU A 31 -3.11 -8.89 8.70
N TRP A 32 -2.94 -9.81 9.65
CA TRP A 32 -1.91 -10.84 9.62
C TRP A 32 -2.55 -12.22 9.39
N ASP A 33 -2.87 -12.53 8.10
CA ASP A 33 -3.40 -13.82 7.65
C ASP A 33 -4.78 -14.25 8.20
N ASN A 34 -5.37 -13.55 9.15
CA ASN A 34 -6.67 -13.90 9.73
C ASN A 34 -7.81 -13.13 9.08
N LEU A 35 -8.25 -13.57 7.90
CA LEU A 35 -9.28 -12.88 7.10
C LEU A 35 -10.66 -12.84 7.77
N GLU A 36 -10.92 -13.68 8.78
CA GLU A 36 -12.17 -13.61 9.57
C GLU A 36 -12.30 -12.29 10.34
N MET A 37 -11.19 -11.57 10.51
CA MET A 37 -11.18 -10.26 11.15
C MET A 37 -11.63 -9.10 10.23
N PHE A 38 -11.78 -9.30 8.92
CA PHE A 38 -12.20 -8.23 8.02
C PHE A 38 -13.50 -7.51 8.42
N PRO A 39 -14.57 -8.21 8.87
CA PRO A 39 -15.76 -7.53 9.36
C PRO A 39 -15.48 -6.61 10.55
N HIS A 40 -14.63 -7.04 11.48
CA HIS A 40 -14.25 -6.26 12.65
C HIS A 40 -13.42 -5.03 12.26
N ILE A 41 -12.41 -5.21 11.43
CA ILE A 41 -11.60 -4.11 10.87
C ILE A 41 -12.49 -3.10 10.15
N LYS A 42 -13.42 -3.56 9.32
CA LYS A 42 -14.36 -2.68 8.62
C LYS A 42 -15.17 -1.83 9.59
N GLN A 43 -15.59 -2.39 10.73
CA GLN A 43 -16.29 -1.65 11.77
C GLN A 43 -15.39 -0.62 12.47
N GLU A 44 -14.12 -0.96 12.72
CA GLU A 44 -13.16 -0.01 13.31
C GLU A 44 -12.84 1.13 12.34
N ILE A 45 -12.59 0.82 11.06
CA ILE A 45 -12.37 1.81 10.00
C ILE A 45 -13.58 2.75 9.86
N ALA A 46 -14.80 2.23 9.97
CA ALA A 46 -16.02 3.05 9.87
C ALA A 46 -16.18 4.09 10.98
N LYS A 47 -15.42 3.97 12.07
CA LYS A 47 -15.37 5.00 13.14
C LYS A 47 -14.49 6.20 12.76
N ILE A 48 -13.64 6.04 11.77
CA ILE A 48 -12.81 7.12 11.22
C ILE A 48 -13.69 7.94 10.28
N GLN A 49 -13.85 9.22 10.60
CA GLN A 49 -14.76 10.10 9.86
C GLN A 49 -14.11 10.75 8.62
N ILE A 50 -13.17 10.04 7.99
CA ILE A 50 -12.53 10.46 6.74
C ILE A 50 -12.52 9.30 5.74
N PRO A 51 -12.46 9.56 4.43
CA PRO A 51 -12.28 8.51 3.43
C PRO A 51 -11.00 7.72 3.67
N ILE A 52 -11.08 6.39 3.58
CA ILE A 52 -9.94 5.49 3.62
C ILE A 52 -9.82 4.80 2.27
N TYR A 53 -8.64 4.84 1.68
CA TYR A 53 -8.29 4.17 0.42
C TYR A 53 -7.31 3.02 0.70
N PRO A 54 -7.80 1.78 0.80
CA PRO A 54 -6.96 0.64 1.15
C PRO A 54 -6.24 0.08 -0.08
N VAL A 55 -5.00 -0.35 0.12
CA VAL A 55 -4.21 -1.19 -0.78
C VAL A 55 -4.25 -2.61 -0.24
N ILE A 56 -4.26 -3.61 -1.08
CA ILE A 56 -4.15 -5.01 -0.67
C ILE A 56 -2.67 -5.36 -0.43
N GLY A 57 -2.37 -6.07 0.67
CA GLY A 57 -1.05 -6.61 0.98
C GLY A 57 -1.01 -8.15 0.93
N ASN A 58 0.16 -8.74 1.11
CA ASN A 58 0.31 -10.19 1.01
C ASN A 58 -0.37 -10.96 2.15
N HIS A 59 -0.61 -10.32 3.30
CA HIS A 59 -1.34 -10.92 4.41
C HIS A 59 -2.86 -10.78 4.28
N ASP A 60 -3.35 -10.01 3.30
CA ASP A 60 -4.76 -9.79 3.03
C ASP A 60 -5.35 -10.80 2.00
N HIS A 61 -4.52 -11.69 1.45
CA HIS A 61 -4.92 -12.74 0.52
C HIS A 61 -5.36 -14.01 1.25
N ASP A 62 -6.39 -14.69 0.72
CA ASP A 62 -6.76 -16.03 1.18
C ASP A 62 -5.69 -17.04 0.74
N LYS A 63 -4.99 -17.59 1.72
CA LYS A 63 -3.87 -18.51 1.50
C LYS A 63 -4.28 -19.96 1.34
N GLU A 64 -5.57 -20.27 1.49
CA GLU A 64 -6.11 -21.64 1.34
C GLU A 64 -6.54 -21.94 -0.11
N VAL A 65 -6.62 -20.93 -0.97
CA VAL A 65 -6.90 -21.09 -2.41
C VAL A 65 -5.60 -21.14 -3.23
N SER A 66 -5.72 -21.52 -4.50
CA SER A 66 -4.54 -21.65 -5.40
C SER A 66 -4.46 -20.60 -6.50
N ASP A 67 -5.49 -19.80 -6.63
CA ASP A 67 -5.67 -18.84 -7.73
C ASP A 67 -5.55 -17.39 -7.19
N ASP A 68 -4.87 -16.55 -7.94
CA ASP A 68 -4.59 -15.15 -7.56
C ASP A 68 -5.88 -14.33 -7.41
N ASP A 69 -6.79 -14.45 -8.39
CA ASP A 69 -8.06 -13.73 -8.33
C ASP A 69 -8.94 -14.22 -7.18
N ALA A 70 -9.02 -15.54 -6.98
CA ALA A 70 -9.77 -16.12 -5.88
C ALA A 70 -9.22 -15.71 -4.51
N SER A 71 -7.89 -15.57 -4.39
CA SER A 71 -7.24 -15.20 -3.12
C SER A 71 -7.62 -13.79 -2.63
N ALA A 72 -7.94 -12.88 -3.53
CA ALA A 72 -8.37 -11.53 -3.22
C ALA A 72 -9.91 -11.38 -3.10
N HIS A 73 -10.67 -12.46 -3.24
CA HIS A 73 -12.15 -12.39 -3.26
C HIS A 73 -12.74 -11.79 -1.98
N LEU A 74 -12.25 -12.26 -0.82
CA LEU A 74 -12.75 -11.77 0.47
C LEU A 74 -12.33 -10.32 0.72
N TYR A 75 -11.12 -9.94 0.37
CA TYR A 75 -10.69 -8.54 0.42
C TYR A 75 -11.63 -7.65 -0.43
N ARG A 76 -11.90 -8.05 -1.69
CA ARG A 76 -12.81 -7.30 -2.56
C ARG A 76 -14.21 -7.15 -1.99
N HIS A 77 -14.70 -8.16 -1.29
CA HIS A 77 -16.02 -8.11 -0.65
C HIS A 77 -16.08 -7.00 0.41
N PHE A 78 -15.03 -6.79 1.19
CA PHE A 78 -15.02 -5.83 2.30
C PHE A 78 -14.51 -4.45 1.90
N PHE A 79 -13.53 -4.37 1.02
CA PHE A 79 -12.78 -3.15 0.74
C PHE A 79 -12.91 -2.64 -0.70
N GLY A 80 -13.49 -3.43 -1.61
CA GLY A 80 -13.66 -3.05 -3.01
C GLY A 80 -12.52 -3.55 -3.90
N PRO A 81 -12.33 -2.97 -5.08
CA PRO A 81 -11.36 -3.44 -6.05
C PRO A 81 -9.93 -3.39 -5.51
N THR A 82 -9.07 -4.32 -5.95
CA THR A 82 -7.67 -4.38 -5.52
C THR A 82 -6.79 -3.34 -6.22
N TYR A 83 -7.21 -2.84 -7.40
CA TYR A 83 -6.57 -1.71 -8.06
C TYR A 83 -7.63 -0.74 -8.60
N TYR A 84 -7.38 0.54 -8.47
CA TYR A 84 -8.30 1.62 -8.82
C TYR A 84 -7.58 2.97 -8.87
N ALA A 85 -8.28 4.03 -9.27
CA ALA A 85 -7.77 5.38 -9.24
C ALA A 85 -8.82 6.36 -8.72
N PHE A 86 -8.35 7.45 -8.13
CA PHE A 86 -9.18 8.57 -7.71
C PHE A 86 -8.39 9.88 -7.81
N ASN A 87 -9.07 11.00 -7.68
CA ASN A 87 -8.46 12.32 -7.71
C ASN A 87 -8.74 13.03 -6.38
N ALA A 88 -7.76 13.76 -5.87
CA ALA A 88 -7.94 14.67 -4.76
C ALA A 88 -7.28 16.02 -5.12
N GLY A 89 -8.10 17.07 -5.17
CA GLY A 89 -7.64 18.37 -5.67
C GLY A 89 -7.16 18.27 -7.12
N LYS A 90 -5.89 18.61 -7.34
CA LYS A 90 -5.23 18.56 -8.65
C LYS A 90 -4.39 17.30 -8.87
N ASP A 91 -4.28 16.46 -7.87
CA ASP A 91 -3.41 15.29 -7.87
C ASP A 91 -4.20 14.02 -8.21
N TYR A 92 -3.51 13.07 -8.83
CA TYR A 92 -4.07 11.81 -9.32
C TYR A 92 -3.47 10.67 -8.50
N TYR A 93 -4.33 9.82 -7.97
CA TYR A 93 -3.95 8.66 -7.15
C TYR A 93 -4.26 7.37 -7.91
N ILE A 94 -3.25 6.52 -8.04
CA ILE A 94 -3.33 5.21 -8.69
C ILE A 94 -2.98 4.17 -7.63
N VAL A 95 -3.93 3.33 -7.28
CA VAL A 95 -3.73 2.20 -6.36
C VAL A 95 -3.53 0.94 -7.19
N LEU A 96 -2.48 0.18 -6.88
CA LEU A 96 -2.11 -1.05 -7.59
C LEU A 96 -2.01 -2.23 -6.62
N ASP A 97 -2.41 -3.38 -7.11
CA ASP A 97 -2.20 -4.67 -6.49
C ASP A 97 -0.91 -5.27 -7.04
N ASN A 98 0.16 -5.19 -6.27
CA ASN A 98 1.45 -5.69 -6.71
C ASN A 98 1.88 -6.98 -5.99
N ILE A 99 0.91 -7.71 -5.45
CA ILE A 99 1.09 -9.04 -4.88
C ILE A 99 0.44 -10.06 -5.83
N LEU A 100 1.24 -10.88 -6.47
CA LEU A 100 0.79 -11.96 -7.35
C LEU A 100 0.80 -13.28 -6.56
N TYR A 101 -0.35 -13.70 -6.07
CA TYR A 101 -0.46 -14.94 -5.31
C TYR A 101 -0.27 -16.16 -6.22
N LYS A 102 0.53 -17.14 -5.76
CA LYS A 102 0.94 -18.32 -6.55
C LYS A 102 0.41 -19.65 -5.97
N GLY A 103 -0.47 -19.57 -5.00
CA GLY A 103 -0.90 -20.76 -4.25
C GLY A 103 0.13 -21.24 -3.23
N ASN A 104 -0.30 -22.17 -2.38
CA ASN A 104 0.57 -22.78 -1.37
C ASN A 104 1.26 -21.75 -0.45
N LYS A 105 0.59 -20.69 -0.07
CA LYS A 105 1.10 -19.60 0.77
C LYS A 105 2.29 -18.85 0.16
N LYS A 106 2.45 -18.91 -1.18
CA LYS A 106 3.53 -18.22 -1.90
C LYS A 106 2.97 -17.08 -2.72
N TYR A 107 3.75 -16.03 -2.86
CA TYR A 107 3.47 -14.90 -3.73
C TYR A 107 4.75 -14.39 -4.39
N GLU A 108 4.59 -13.60 -5.41
CA GLU A 108 5.64 -12.82 -6.05
C GLU A 108 5.24 -11.34 -6.01
N VAL A 109 6.22 -10.47 -5.85
CA VAL A 109 6.02 -9.03 -5.99
C VAL A 109 6.09 -8.66 -7.46
N GLY A 110 5.01 -8.18 -8.04
CA GLY A 110 4.97 -7.89 -9.48
C GLY A 110 3.63 -7.34 -9.94
N LEU A 111 3.54 -7.04 -11.23
CA LEU A 111 2.31 -6.60 -11.89
C LEU A 111 1.99 -7.52 -13.07
N ASN A 112 0.72 -7.82 -13.25
CA ASN A 112 0.23 -8.56 -14.41
C ASN A 112 -0.08 -7.62 -15.59
N ASP A 113 -0.29 -8.22 -16.79
CA ASP A 113 -0.61 -7.47 -18.00
C ASP A 113 -1.90 -6.64 -17.88
N GLN A 114 -2.88 -7.17 -17.16
CA GLN A 114 -4.16 -6.51 -16.98
C GLN A 114 -4.00 -5.15 -16.29
N GLN A 115 -3.25 -5.10 -15.19
CA GLN A 115 -3.01 -3.86 -14.46
C GLN A 115 -2.15 -2.88 -15.25
N LEU A 116 -1.07 -3.33 -15.91
CA LEU A 116 -0.24 -2.46 -16.73
C LEU A 116 -1.02 -1.85 -17.89
N ASN A 117 -1.85 -2.64 -18.57
CA ASN A 117 -2.72 -2.14 -19.62
C ASN A 117 -3.79 -1.18 -19.10
N TRP A 118 -4.32 -1.44 -17.90
CA TRP A 118 -5.26 -0.54 -17.26
C TRP A 118 -4.59 0.80 -16.89
N VAL A 119 -3.40 0.79 -16.29
CA VAL A 119 -2.64 2.03 -16.02
C VAL A 119 -2.39 2.81 -17.30
N LYS A 120 -1.92 2.13 -18.36
CA LYS A 120 -1.68 2.74 -19.67
C LYS A 120 -2.95 3.41 -20.23
N SER A 121 -4.09 2.76 -20.09
CA SER A 121 -5.39 3.28 -20.53
C SER A 121 -5.85 4.46 -19.67
N TYR A 122 -5.70 4.38 -18.35
CA TYR A 122 -6.05 5.45 -17.43
C TYR A 122 -5.23 6.72 -17.69
N LEU A 123 -3.93 6.58 -17.94
CA LEU A 123 -3.03 7.71 -18.19
C LEU A 123 -3.37 8.50 -19.46
N GLN A 124 -4.17 7.96 -20.38
CA GLN A 124 -4.67 8.72 -21.53
C GLN A 124 -5.62 9.87 -21.14
N TYR A 125 -6.23 9.77 -19.95
CA TYR A 125 -7.14 10.77 -19.39
C TYR A 125 -6.46 11.72 -18.40
N VAL A 126 -5.16 11.51 -18.10
CA VAL A 126 -4.39 12.31 -17.17
C VAL A 126 -3.50 13.30 -17.95
N PRO A 127 -3.60 14.60 -17.69
CA PRO A 127 -2.77 15.61 -18.38
C PRO A 127 -1.28 15.35 -18.14
N LYS A 128 -0.46 15.43 -19.18
CA LYS A 128 1.00 15.39 -19.02
C LYS A 128 1.47 16.53 -18.10
N GLY A 129 2.49 16.24 -17.29
CA GLY A 129 2.97 17.13 -16.24
C GLY A 129 2.17 17.06 -14.93
N ALA A 130 1.06 16.33 -14.88
CA ALA A 130 0.32 16.13 -13.64
C ALA A 130 1.16 15.43 -12.57
N HIS A 131 0.81 15.61 -11.32
CA HIS A 131 1.38 14.90 -10.19
C HIS A 131 0.57 13.63 -9.93
N LEU A 132 1.27 12.49 -9.91
CA LEU A 132 0.72 11.17 -9.65
C LEU A 132 1.24 10.66 -8.30
N PHE A 133 0.34 10.17 -7.47
CA PHE A 133 0.66 9.31 -6.34
C PHE A 133 0.33 7.87 -6.73
N VAL A 134 1.34 6.99 -6.72
CA VAL A 134 1.17 5.57 -7.03
C VAL A 134 1.30 4.78 -5.74
N CYS A 135 0.20 4.19 -5.29
CA CYS A 135 0.11 3.49 -4.01
C CYS A 135 0.11 1.99 -4.24
N MET A 136 1.03 1.27 -3.65
CA MET A 136 1.14 -0.19 -3.74
C MET A 136 1.70 -0.76 -2.45
N HIS A 137 1.49 -2.04 -2.20
CA HIS A 137 1.95 -2.64 -0.95
C HIS A 137 3.47 -2.79 -0.91
N ALA A 138 4.05 -3.58 -1.80
CA ALA A 138 5.48 -3.80 -1.86
C ALA A 138 6.20 -2.68 -2.64
N PRO A 139 7.46 -2.34 -2.28
CA PRO A 139 8.16 -1.25 -2.92
C PRO A 139 8.51 -1.54 -4.39
N ALA A 140 8.53 -0.47 -5.20
CA ALA A 140 9.02 -0.52 -6.57
C ALA A 140 10.55 -0.71 -6.60
N TYR A 141 11.24 -0.11 -5.65
CA TYR A 141 12.68 -0.20 -5.52
C TYR A 141 13.07 -0.42 -4.06
N PHE A 142 13.75 -1.53 -3.79
CA PHE A 142 14.32 -1.84 -2.50
C PHE A 142 15.70 -2.49 -2.69
N TYR A 143 16.63 -2.26 -1.77
CA TYR A 143 18.00 -2.76 -1.88
C TYR A 143 18.10 -4.30 -1.82
N ASN A 144 17.08 -4.96 -1.29
CA ASN A 144 17.03 -6.43 -1.22
C ASN A 144 16.29 -6.97 -2.44
N GLU A 145 16.99 -7.77 -3.26
CA GLU A 145 16.44 -8.36 -4.49
C GLU A 145 15.18 -9.22 -4.26
N ASN A 146 14.98 -9.76 -3.05
CA ASN A 146 13.77 -10.55 -2.72
C ASN A 146 12.49 -9.73 -2.71
N TYR A 147 12.59 -8.40 -2.60
CA TYR A 147 11.46 -7.47 -2.61
C TYR A 147 11.39 -6.64 -3.90
N LYS A 148 12.15 -7.03 -4.92
CA LYS A 148 12.19 -6.31 -6.19
C LYS A 148 10.89 -6.52 -6.96
N LEU A 149 10.23 -5.42 -7.29
CA LEU A 149 8.99 -5.45 -8.09
C LEU A 149 9.26 -6.04 -9.49
N GLY A 150 8.60 -7.12 -9.81
CA GLY A 150 8.59 -7.69 -11.17
C GLY A 150 7.97 -6.71 -12.16
N ARG A 151 8.60 -6.55 -13.32
CA ARG A 151 8.17 -5.62 -14.38
C ARG A 151 8.21 -4.14 -13.97
N VAL A 152 9.04 -3.78 -12.99
CA VAL A 152 9.18 -2.41 -12.51
C VAL A 152 9.53 -1.42 -13.64
N ALA A 153 10.42 -1.80 -14.56
CA ALA A 153 10.82 -0.93 -15.66
C ALA A 153 9.61 -0.56 -16.54
N GLU A 154 8.77 -1.53 -16.88
CA GLU A 154 7.56 -1.29 -17.68
C GLU A 154 6.58 -0.34 -17.01
N LEU A 155 6.36 -0.50 -15.70
CA LEU A 155 5.52 0.43 -14.93
C LEU A 155 6.10 1.84 -14.94
N LEU A 156 7.40 1.98 -14.62
CA LEU A 156 8.06 3.27 -14.53
C LEU A 156 8.12 4.00 -15.88
N ASP A 157 8.19 3.27 -17.00
CA ASP A 157 8.18 3.85 -18.35
C ASP A 157 6.82 4.45 -18.71
N LEU A 158 5.71 3.92 -18.17
CA LEU A 158 4.38 4.52 -18.34
C LEU A 158 4.29 5.92 -17.72
N PHE A 159 5.12 6.21 -16.73
CA PHE A 159 5.11 7.47 -15.99
C PHE A 159 6.00 8.57 -16.60
N GLU A 160 6.52 8.34 -17.80
CA GLU A 160 7.25 9.38 -18.52
C GLU A 160 6.38 10.63 -18.75
N GLY A 161 6.93 11.79 -18.41
CA GLY A 161 6.23 13.08 -18.54
C GLY A 161 5.28 13.43 -17.39
N TYR A 162 5.29 12.68 -16.29
CA TYR A 162 4.56 12.98 -15.05
C TYR A 162 5.55 13.22 -13.90
N LYS A 163 5.13 13.95 -12.86
CA LYS A 163 5.79 13.94 -11.55
C LYS A 163 5.17 12.80 -10.75
N VAL A 164 5.98 11.92 -10.17
CA VAL A 164 5.47 10.72 -9.51
C VAL A 164 6.06 10.55 -8.13
N ASP A 165 5.20 10.39 -7.14
CA ASP A 165 5.54 9.93 -5.81
C ASP A 165 4.90 8.54 -5.59
N ILE A 166 5.74 7.51 -5.39
CA ILE A 166 5.31 6.15 -5.07
C ILE A 166 5.24 6.02 -3.55
N LEU A 167 4.12 5.51 -3.06
CA LEU A 167 3.91 5.20 -1.65
C LEU A 167 3.85 3.68 -1.48
N SER A 168 4.74 3.12 -0.68
CA SER A 168 4.82 1.68 -0.45
C SER A 168 5.05 1.34 1.03
N GLY A 169 4.77 0.10 1.41
CA GLY A 169 4.94 -0.46 2.74
C GLY A 169 5.77 -1.75 2.73
N HIS A 170 5.22 -2.84 3.27
CA HIS A 170 5.72 -4.21 3.21
C HIS A 170 7.03 -4.49 3.96
N THR A 171 8.04 -3.65 3.80
CA THR A 171 9.37 -3.87 4.37
C THR A 171 9.49 -3.46 5.83
N HIS A 172 8.51 -2.71 6.34
CA HIS A 172 8.49 -2.10 7.67
C HIS A 172 9.66 -1.13 7.93
N VAL A 173 10.31 -0.67 6.87
CA VAL A 173 11.46 0.26 6.90
C VAL A 173 11.04 1.61 6.35
N GLN A 174 11.37 2.67 7.07
CA GLN A 174 11.16 4.03 6.56
C GLN A 174 12.33 4.44 5.69
N CYS A 175 12.14 4.56 4.39
CA CYS A 175 13.16 5.11 3.50
C CYS A 175 12.57 5.86 2.31
N ASN A 176 13.36 6.79 1.78
CA ASN A 176 13.01 7.58 0.61
C ASN A 176 14.06 7.34 -0.47
N THR A 177 13.62 6.98 -1.67
CA THR A 177 14.53 6.65 -2.78
C THR A 177 14.17 7.47 -4.02
N GLN A 178 15.14 8.17 -4.58
CA GLN A 178 14.99 8.79 -5.91
C GLN A 178 15.26 7.71 -6.96
N ILE A 179 14.22 7.23 -7.63
CA ILE A 179 14.31 6.14 -8.62
C ILE A 179 14.70 6.69 -10.00
N ARG A 180 14.03 7.77 -10.42
CA ARG A 180 14.29 8.53 -11.66
C ARG A 180 14.16 10.02 -11.36
N ASN A 181 14.59 10.89 -12.24
CA ASN A 181 14.51 12.36 -12.02
C ASN A 181 13.11 12.84 -11.67
N ASN A 182 12.09 12.20 -12.21
CA ASN A 182 10.69 12.53 -12.02
C ASN A 182 9.94 11.57 -11.09
N ILE A 183 10.59 10.54 -10.54
CA ILE A 183 9.97 9.48 -9.73
C ILE A 183 10.72 9.31 -8.42
N ARG A 184 10.03 9.53 -7.31
CA ARG A 184 10.50 9.25 -5.96
C ARG A 184 9.62 8.20 -5.31
N GLU A 185 10.20 7.35 -4.50
CA GLU A 185 9.47 6.40 -3.66
C GLU A 185 9.65 6.74 -2.18
N TYR A 186 8.56 6.65 -1.45
CA TYR A 186 8.48 6.69 -0.01
C TYR A 186 8.03 5.31 0.47
N ASN A 187 8.96 4.54 1.00
CA ASN A 187 8.64 3.29 1.68
C ASN A 187 8.36 3.64 3.15
N ILE A 188 7.21 3.24 3.64
CA ILE A 188 6.61 3.71 4.89
C ILE A 188 6.67 2.60 5.93
N ALA A 189 7.05 2.98 7.14
CA ALA A 189 7.10 2.09 8.29
C ALA A 189 5.71 1.54 8.69
N SER A 190 5.71 0.47 9.46
CA SER A 190 4.49 -0.13 9.99
C SER A 190 3.94 0.64 11.19
N ILE A 191 2.63 0.79 11.27
CA ILE A 191 1.92 1.30 12.46
C ILE A 191 1.86 0.25 13.57
N GLY A 192 1.67 -1.02 13.19
CA GLY A 192 1.49 -2.13 14.13
C GLY A 192 2.78 -2.73 14.65
N GLY A 193 3.89 -2.12 14.35
CA GLY A 193 5.19 -2.66 14.71
C GLY A 193 5.95 -3.23 13.54
N ALA A 194 7.25 -3.35 13.74
CA ALA A 194 8.14 -3.91 12.76
C ALA A 194 8.63 -5.27 13.21
N TRP A 195 9.38 -5.93 12.38
CA TRP A 195 10.17 -7.10 12.71
C TRP A 195 11.24 -6.77 13.76
N TRP A 196 10.81 -6.24 14.92
CA TRP A 196 11.73 -5.84 15.98
C TRP A 196 12.27 -7.10 16.64
N LEU A 197 13.48 -7.43 16.27
CA LEU A 197 14.22 -8.54 16.88
C LEU A 197 14.85 -8.17 18.23
N TRP A 198 14.53 -6.98 18.78
CA TRP A 198 15.14 -6.41 19.99
C TRP A 198 14.08 -5.69 20.83
N ASP A 199 14.35 -5.53 22.12
CA ASP A 199 13.50 -4.89 23.13
C ASP A 199 13.39 -3.35 22.94
N GLY A 200 13.18 -2.87 21.71
CA GLY A 200 13.12 -1.45 21.40
C GLY A 200 11.84 -1.04 20.65
N ILE A 201 11.49 0.22 20.76
CA ILE A 201 10.40 0.85 20.00
C ILE A 201 10.79 1.15 18.55
N TYR A 202 12.02 0.88 18.16
CA TYR A 202 12.56 1.10 16.83
C TYR A 202 12.95 -0.24 16.19
N SER A 203 12.80 -0.31 14.87
CA SER A 203 13.34 -1.43 14.11
C SER A 203 14.87 -1.49 14.19
N LYS A 204 15.47 -2.58 13.75
CA LYS A 204 16.91 -2.77 13.78
C LYS A 204 17.70 -1.68 13.02
N ASP A 205 17.09 -1.05 12.05
CA ASP A 205 17.64 0.07 11.27
C ASP A 205 17.29 1.45 11.85
N GLY A 206 16.62 1.48 13.01
CA GLY A 206 16.21 2.72 13.68
C GLY A 206 14.85 3.27 13.21
N THR A 207 14.11 2.57 12.34
CA THR A 207 12.79 3.01 11.88
C THR A 207 11.79 3.02 13.03
N PRO A 208 11.15 4.16 13.34
CA PRO A 208 10.12 4.22 14.38
C PRO A 208 8.79 3.62 13.89
N ILE A 209 7.92 3.26 14.82
CA ILE A 209 6.49 3.08 14.52
C ILE A 209 5.93 4.41 14.06
N GLY A 210 5.08 4.40 13.02
CA GLY A 210 4.43 5.63 12.62
C GLY A 210 3.81 5.60 11.23
N TYR A 211 3.35 6.77 10.84
CA TYR A 211 2.80 7.04 9.52
C TYR A 211 3.25 8.44 9.08
N PRO A 212 3.46 8.68 7.78
CA PRO A 212 3.74 10.01 7.27
C PRO A 212 2.45 10.81 7.06
N VAL A 213 2.59 12.12 7.12
CA VAL A 213 1.57 13.08 6.68
C VAL A 213 2.13 13.84 5.50
N PHE A 214 1.34 13.92 4.43
CA PHE A 214 1.65 14.69 3.23
C PHE A 214 0.73 15.93 3.18
N GLU A 215 1.31 17.12 3.04
CA GLU A 215 0.62 18.41 2.92
C GLU A 215 0.65 18.96 1.48
#